data_887431376ffb5638038f3ff4d81fbfdf
#
_entry.id   887431376ffb5638038f3ff4d81fbfdf
#
_cell.length_a   1.000
_cell.length_b   1.000
_cell.length_c   1.000
_cell.angle_alpha   90.00
_cell.angle_beta   90.00
_cell.angle_gamma   90.00
#
_symmetry.space_group_name_H-M   'P 1'
#
loop_
_entity.id
_entity.type
_entity.pdbx_description
1 polymer ?
#
loop_
_entity_poly.entity_id
_entity_poly.type
_entity_poly.pdbx_seq_one_letter_code
_entity_poly.pdbx_strand_id
1 'polypeptide(L)'
;GVPLPGVNIIEKNTNNGVVTNFDGQYSINSSSSDATLVFSFLGYKTQEVATNGRISINISMAVDENQLDPIVVVGYGTQKKSSITGAVAIVDVGETEKSQYTNISDRLQGRVAGVNVSANGQPGSVGDITIRGSSFFSDNDPLYVVDGVVLNSAPRINPNDVESMQVLKDASSASIYGSRAANGVILITTKKGKEGKLSFNINASTGFQQLGRRLDVMNSQQWARIARATFETDPNASGQVPNYAINVPDINTDWQDEVYQTGMIRDINANASAGSDKYNVFFGVNNTYQEGTIRGPKYDRTGIRLNSSFEVLKGLTIGQNLSLNREREKDMPSFFGNSTVSGVAGILPVIPVLDPTNISGYGH
;
A
#
# COMPACT_ATOMS: atom_id res chain seq x y z
N GLY A 1 -34.12 14.95 -24.87
CA GLY A 1 -33.06 14.45 -24.01
C GLY A 1 -33.10 15.15 -22.66
N VAL A 2 -32.58 14.54 -21.63
CA VAL A 2 -32.45 15.16 -20.33
C VAL A 2 -31.23 16.09 -20.39
N PRO A 3 -31.30 17.34 -19.86
CA PRO A 3 -30.15 18.21 -19.77
C PRO A 3 -28.99 17.54 -18.98
N LEU A 4 -27.78 17.69 -19.46
CA LEU A 4 -26.58 17.11 -18.82
C LEU A 4 -25.68 18.24 -18.27
N PRO A 5 -25.72 18.55 -16.97
CA PRO A 5 -24.89 19.55 -16.35
C PRO A 5 -23.47 18.99 -16.11
N GLY A 6 -22.47 19.88 -16.14
CA GLY A 6 -21.10 19.49 -15.81
C GLY A 6 -20.31 18.89 -16.98
N VAL A 7 -20.82 18.90 -18.21
CA VAL A 7 -20.08 18.50 -19.41
C VAL A 7 -18.92 19.47 -19.65
N ASN A 8 -17.71 18.97 -19.74
CA ASN A 8 -16.54 19.75 -20.08
C ASN A 8 -16.41 19.89 -21.60
N ILE A 9 -16.29 21.12 -22.06
CA ILE A 9 -16.21 21.47 -23.49
C ILE A 9 -14.91 22.24 -23.70
N ILE A 10 -14.00 21.68 -24.49
CA ILE A 10 -12.69 22.27 -24.74
C ILE A 10 -12.50 22.44 -26.24
N GLU A 11 -12.02 23.59 -26.68
CA GLU A 11 -11.56 23.79 -28.05
C GLU A 11 -10.26 23.01 -28.28
N LYS A 12 -10.27 22.08 -29.24
CA LYS A 12 -9.16 21.15 -29.51
C LYS A 12 -7.86 21.90 -29.75
N ASN A 13 -6.77 21.41 -29.11
CA ASN A 13 -5.43 21.98 -29.14
C ASN A 13 -5.31 23.37 -28.48
N THR A 14 -6.24 23.79 -27.66
CA THR A 14 -6.19 25.04 -26.89
C THR A 14 -6.50 24.79 -25.41
N ASN A 15 -6.29 25.80 -24.56
CA ASN A 15 -6.75 25.78 -23.18
C ASN A 15 -8.10 26.49 -22.99
N ASN A 16 -8.81 26.81 -24.11
CA ASN A 16 -10.09 27.48 -24.07
C ASN A 16 -11.18 26.44 -23.82
N GLY A 17 -11.84 26.51 -22.65
CA GLY A 17 -12.86 25.55 -22.26
C GLY A 17 -13.90 26.13 -21.33
N VAL A 18 -15.09 25.51 -21.34
CA VAL A 18 -16.24 25.85 -20.50
C VAL A 18 -16.93 24.57 -20.02
N VAL A 19 -17.83 24.71 -19.04
CA VAL A 19 -18.61 23.61 -18.48
C VAL A 19 -20.10 23.95 -18.64
N THR A 20 -20.96 22.95 -18.95
CA THR A 20 -22.40 23.16 -19.02
C THR A 20 -23.01 23.49 -17.66
N ASN A 21 -24.00 24.41 -17.66
CA ASN A 21 -24.80 24.77 -16.49
C ASN A 21 -25.83 23.67 -16.14
N PHE A 22 -26.65 23.92 -15.13
CA PHE A 22 -27.71 22.99 -14.68
C PHE A 22 -28.74 22.63 -15.76
N ASP A 23 -28.94 23.50 -16.75
CA ASP A 23 -29.86 23.28 -17.89
C ASP A 23 -29.14 22.62 -19.08
N GLY A 24 -27.87 22.19 -18.92
CA GLY A 24 -27.07 21.60 -19.99
C GLY A 24 -26.62 22.62 -21.06
N GLN A 25 -26.72 23.93 -20.79
CA GLN A 25 -26.33 24.98 -21.71
C GLN A 25 -24.89 25.43 -21.49
N TYR A 26 -24.26 25.86 -22.58
CA TYR A 26 -22.88 26.40 -22.54
C TYR A 26 -22.74 27.56 -23.52
N SER A 27 -21.73 28.39 -23.28
CA SER A 27 -21.30 29.43 -24.20
C SER A 27 -19.77 29.45 -24.22
N ILE A 28 -19.20 29.32 -25.42
CA ILE A 28 -17.75 29.34 -25.63
C ILE A 28 -17.39 30.28 -26.77
N ASN A 29 -16.39 31.14 -26.57
CA ASN A 29 -15.86 31.97 -27.64
C ASN A 29 -14.75 31.17 -28.35
N SER A 30 -15.06 30.68 -29.54
CA SER A 30 -14.12 29.95 -30.36
C SER A 30 -13.10 30.85 -31.03
N SER A 31 -11.86 30.40 -31.11
CA SER A 31 -10.76 31.13 -31.74
C SER A 31 -10.85 31.16 -33.28
N SER A 32 -11.65 30.24 -33.86
CA SER A 32 -11.83 30.12 -35.32
C SER A 32 -13.26 29.66 -35.64
N SER A 33 -13.78 30.05 -36.82
CA SER A 33 -15.07 29.56 -37.34
C SER A 33 -15.11 28.06 -37.60
N ASP A 34 -13.92 27.45 -37.82
CA ASP A 34 -13.77 26.02 -38.11
C ASP A 34 -13.14 25.23 -36.94
N ALA A 35 -13.23 25.74 -35.73
CA ALA A 35 -12.71 25.06 -34.55
C ALA A 35 -13.43 23.74 -34.30
N THR A 36 -12.73 22.80 -33.66
CA THR A 36 -13.32 21.54 -33.20
C THR A 36 -13.49 21.61 -31.68
N LEU A 37 -14.73 21.41 -31.23
CA LEU A 37 -15.05 21.33 -29.81
C LEU A 37 -15.05 19.87 -29.37
N VAL A 38 -14.37 19.58 -28.25
CA VAL A 38 -14.31 18.28 -27.61
C VAL A 38 -15.22 18.28 -26.38
N PHE A 39 -16.24 17.46 -26.40
CA PHE A 39 -17.19 17.30 -25.32
C PHE A 39 -16.85 16.05 -24.52
N SER A 40 -16.61 16.20 -23.23
CA SER A 40 -16.29 15.09 -22.34
C SER A 40 -17.08 15.15 -21.03
N PHE A 41 -17.62 14.01 -20.60
CA PHE A 41 -18.30 13.86 -19.33
C PHE A 41 -18.10 12.45 -18.81
N LEU A 42 -18.01 12.32 -17.49
CA LEU A 42 -17.79 11.04 -16.85
C LEU A 42 -18.93 10.06 -17.16
N GLY A 43 -18.62 8.89 -17.69
CA GLY A 43 -19.61 7.88 -18.08
C GLY A 43 -20.17 8.03 -19.50
N TYR A 44 -19.67 8.97 -20.29
CA TYR A 44 -20.11 9.19 -21.67
C TYR A 44 -18.94 9.17 -22.64
N LYS A 45 -19.22 8.76 -23.89
CA LYS A 45 -18.20 8.78 -24.96
C LYS A 45 -17.82 10.21 -25.28
N THR A 46 -16.52 10.50 -25.25
CA THR A 46 -16.00 11.78 -25.73
C THR A 46 -16.37 11.99 -27.20
N GLN A 47 -16.92 13.15 -27.53
CA GLN A 47 -17.31 13.48 -28.90
C GLN A 47 -16.57 14.72 -29.36
N GLU A 48 -16.08 14.69 -30.60
CA GLU A 48 -15.48 15.82 -31.28
C GLU A 48 -16.43 16.36 -32.34
N VAL A 49 -16.74 17.64 -32.29
CA VAL A 49 -17.66 18.29 -33.20
C VAL A 49 -17.04 19.55 -33.78
N ALA A 50 -16.91 19.60 -35.10
CA ALA A 50 -16.46 20.79 -35.78
C ALA A 50 -17.57 21.88 -35.76
N THR A 51 -17.19 23.11 -35.47
CA THR A 51 -18.12 24.24 -35.40
C THR A 51 -18.68 24.60 -36.78
N ASN A 52 -17.89 24.57 -37.85
CA ASN A 52 -18.26 24.85 -39.22
C ASN A 52 -19.11 26.15 -39.33
N GLY A 53 -18.69 27.19 -38.60
CA GLY A 53 -19.40 28.47 -38.58
C GLY A 53 -20.78 28.48 -37.89
N ARG A 54 -21.18 27.39 -37.21
CA ARG A 54 -22.46 27.32 -36.52
C ARG A 54 -22.44 28.10 -35.22
N ILE A 55 -23.49 28.88 -34.96
CA ILE A 55 -23.66 29.70 -33.77
C ILE A 55 -24.25 28.85 -32.61
N SER A 56 -24.97 27.79 -32.92
CA SER A 56 -25.55 26.88 -31.94
C SER A 56 -25.25 25.43 -32.30
N ILE A 57 -24.72 24.70 -31.33
CA ILE A 57 -24.37 23.28 -31.47
C ILE A 57 -25.03 22.52 -30.33
N ASN A 58 -26.01 21.69 -30.66
CA ASN A 58 -26.63 20.76 -29.72
C ASN A 58 -26.09 19.37 -30.00
N ILE A 59 -25.68 18.69 -28.95
CA ILE A 59 -25.21 17.31 -29.06
C ILE A 59 -25.96 16.42 -28.06
N SER A 60 -26.10 15.16 -28.43
CA SER A 60 -26.55 14.11 -27.52
C SER A 60 -25.37 13.20 -27.24
N MET A 61 -24.93 13.18 -26.01
CA MET A 61 -23.85 12.30 -25.59
C MET A 61 -24.33 10.88 -25.41
N ALA A 62 -23.65 9.94 -26.07
CA ALA A 62 -23.91 8.50 -25.86
C ALA A 62 -23.21 8.02 -24.61
N VAL A 63 -23.88 7.22 -23.82
CA VAL A 63 -23.27 6.54 -22.66
C VAL A 63 -22.07 5.70 -23.16
N ASP A 64 -20.96 5.79 -22.49
CA ASP A 64 -19.82 4.95 -22.79
C ASP A 64 -20.03 3.56 -22.21
N GLU A 65 -20.60 2.67 -23.00
CA GLU A 65 -20.80 1.25 -22.63
C GLU A 65 -19.48 0.50 -22.43
N ASN A 66 -18.35 1.11 -22.82
CA ASN A 66 -17.01 0.57 -22.57
C ASN A 66 -16.42 1.02 -21.22
N GLN A 67 -17.06 1.86 -20.45
CA GLN A 67 -16.82 1.88 -19.02
C GLN A 67 -17.39 0.58 -18.46
N LEU A 68 -16.67 -0.49 -18.66
CA LEU A 68 -16.94 -1.78 -18.07
C LEU A 68 -17.16 -1.56 -16.58
N ASP A 69 -18.39 -1.84 -16.10
CA ASP A 69 -18.61 -2.02 -14.67
C ASP A 69 -17.45 -2.86 -14.14
N PRO A 70 -16.71 -2.40 -13.14
CA PRO A 70 -15.56 -3.18 -12.65
C PRO A 70 -16.05 -4.58 -12.35
N ILE A 71 -15.44 -5.56 -13.02
CA ILE A 71 -15.74 -6.97 -12.83
C ILE A 71 -15.20 -7.34 -11.45
N VAL A 72 -16.09 -7.78 -10.59
CA VAL A 72 -15.76 -8.25 -9.23
C VAL A 72 -15.61 -9.76 -9.29
N VAL A 73 -14.49 -10.27 -8.85
CA VAL A 73 -14.32 -11.70 -8.64
C VAL A 73 -15.13 -12.09 -7.42
N VAL A 74 -16.14 -12.96 -7.59
CA VAL A 74 -16.99 -13.45 -6.50
C VAL A 74 -16.80 -14.95 -6.42
N GLY A 75 -16.02 -15.38 -5.45
CA GLY A 75 -15.75 -16.79 -5.23
C GLY A 75 -15.13 -17.49 -6.43
N TYR A 76 -15.89 -18.41 -7.03
CA TYR A 76 -15.43 -19.18 -8.20
C TYR A 76 -15.88 -18.57 -9.54
N GLY A 77 -16.35 -17.31 -9.55
CA GLY A 77 -16.83 -16.65 -10.76
C GLY A 77 -16.59 -15.14 -10.75
N THR A 78 -16.95 -14.49 -11.84
CA THR A 78 -16.89 -13.04 -11.99
C THR A 78 -18.29 -12.48 -12.14
N GLN A 79 -18.63 -11.42 -11.41
CA GLN A 79 -19.90 -10.71 -11.51
C GLN A 79 -19.65 -9.21 -11.71
N LYS A 80 -20.59 -8.51 -12.33
CA LYS A 80 -20.54 -7.06 -12.40
C LYS A 80 -20.76 -6.48 -11.00
N LYS A 81 -20.04 -5.41 -10.65
CA LYS A 81 -20.20 -4.72 -9.36
C LYS A 81 -21.63 -4.34 -9.06
N SER A 82 -22.38 -3.91 -10.09
CA SER A 82 -23.80 -3.56 -10.01
C SER A 82 -24.71 -4.73 -9.60
N SER A 83 -24.28 -5.97 -9.78
CA SER A 83 -25.01 -7.19 -9.45
C SER A 83 -24.73 -7.72 -8.04
N ILE A 84 -23.82 -7.10 -7.29
CA ILE A 84 -23.43 -7.55 -5.96
C ILE A 84 -24.22 -6.78 -4.91
N THR A 85 -25.05 -7.49 -4.16
CA THR A 85 -25.88 -6.90 -3.09
C THR A 85 -25.13 -6.71 -1.76
N GLY A 86 -23.91 -7.24 -1.62
CA GLY A 86 -23.09 -7.14 -0.41
C GLY A 86 -22.17 -5.91 -0.40
N ALA A 87 -21.69 -5.50 0.80
CA ALA A 87 -20.73 -4.40 0.95
C ALA A 87 -19.34 -4.85 0.50
N VAL A 88 -19.07 -4.77 -0.80
CA VAL A 88 -17.76 -5.01 -1.41
C VAL A 88 -17.07 -3.68 -1.66
N ALA A 89 -15.88 -3.51 -1.06
CA ALA A 89 -15.02 -2.38 -1.36
C ALA A 89 -13.96 -2.80 -2.39
N ILE A 90 -13.87 -2.06 -3.48
CA ILE A 90 -12.82 -2.22 -4.50
C ILE A 90 -11.75 -1.17 -4.24
N VAL A 91 -10.50 -1.58 -4.19
CA VAL A 91 -9.36 -0.68 -4.11
C VAL A 91 -8.86 -0.43 -5.53
N ASP A 92 -8.88 0.83 -5.93
CA ASP A 92 -8.29 1.23 -7.20
C ASP A 92 -6.77 1.14 -7.10
N VAL A 93 -6.20 0.19 -7.83
CA VAL A 93 -4.75 -0.04 -7.86
C VAL A 93 -4.05 1.00 -8.73
N GLY A 94 -4.71 1.57 -9.74
CA GLY A 94 -4.13 2.57 -10.64
C GLY A 94 -3.73 3.86 -9.92
N GLU A 95 -4.55 4.35 -8.99
CA GLU A 95 -4.20 5.49 -8.15
C GLU A 95 -3.05 5.19 -7.19
N THR A 96 -2.87 3.93 -6.82
CA THR A 96 -1.84 3.49 -5.88
C THR A 96 -0.49 3.20 -6.55
N GLU A 97 -0.44 3.04 -7.87
CA GLU A 97 0.82 2.80 -8.59
C GLU A 97 1.84 3.96 -8.46
N LYS A 98 1.34 5.17 -8.18
CA LYS A 98 2.19 6.37 -7.97
C LYS A 98 2.84 6.41 -6.58
N SER A 99 2.39 5.59 -5.65
CA SER A 99 2.89 5.57 -4.27
C SER A 99 3.79 4.36 -4.06
N GLN A 100 4.90 4.56 -3.34
CA GLN A 100 5.86 3.49 -3.03
C GLN A 100 5.31 2.63 -1.88
N TYR A 101 4.58 1.58 -2.22
CA TYR A 101 4.14 0.59 -1.25
C TYR A 101 5.02 -0.66 -1.33
N THR A 102 5.55 -1.08 -0.21
CA THR A 102 6.36 -2.31 -0.12
C THR A 102 5.49 -3.55 0.08
N ASN A 103 4.29 -3.38 0.64
CA ASN A 103 3.35 -4.44 0.94
C ASN A 103 1.93 -4.14 0.47
N ILE A 104 1.14 -5.19 0.30
CA ILE A 104 -0.27 -5.06 -0.10
C ILE A 104 -1.14 -4.44 1.01
N SER A 105 -0.80 -4.65 2.29
CA SER A 105 -1.49 -4.04 3.42
C SER A 105 -1.44 -2.51 3.38
N ASP A 106 -0.30 -1.95 2.96
CA ASP A 106 -0.12 -0.50 2.86
C ASP A 106 -1.08 0.13 1.85
N ARG A 107 -1.45 -0.62 0.80
CA ARG A 107 -2.44 -0.17 -0.20
C ARG A 107 -3.86 -0.09 0.34
N LEU A 108 -4.17 -0.82 1.39
CA LEU A 108 -5.50 -0.82 2.03
C LEU A 108 -5.64 0.28 3.07
N GLN A 109 -4.53 0.74 3.65
CA GLN A 109 -4.52 1.69 4.74
C GLN A 109 -5.17 3.01 4.36
N GLY A 110 -6.22 3.40 5.10
CA GLY A 110 -6.95 4.66 4.91
C GLY A 110 -7.81 4.74 3.64
N ARG A 111 -7.90 3.67 2.83
CA ARG A 111 -8.63 3.65 1.56
C ARG A 111 -9.94 2.88 1.61
N VAL A 112 -10.08 1.98 2.54
CA VAL A 112 -11.26 1.14 2.68
C VAL A 112 -11.93 1.41 4.03
N ALA A 113 -13.12 1.97 4.01
CA ALA A 113 -13.88 2.22 5.23
C ALA A 113 -14.13 0.92 6.01
N GLY A 114 -13.83 0.92 7.31
CA GLY A 114 -13.96 -0.24 8.19
C GLY A 114 -12.82 -1.26 8.07
N VAL A 115 -11.74 -0.92 7.36
CA VAL A 115 -10.48 -1.69 7.36
C VAL A 115 -9.44 -0.90 8.13
N ASN A 116 -8.88 -1.50 9.15
CA ASN A 116 -7.76 -0.96 9.91
C ASN A 116 -6.50 -1.77 9.59
N VAL A 117 -5.40 -1.07 9.35
CA VAL A 117 -4.09 -1.66 9.08
C VAL A 117 -3.11 -1.16 10.14
N SER A 118 -2.53 -2.08 10.88
CA SER A 118 -1.52 -1.80 11.91
C SER A 118 -0.18 -2.32 11.45
N ALA A 119 0.71 -1.43 11.00
CA ALA A 119 2.07 -1.79 10.61
C ALA A 119 3.01 -1.69 11.82
N ASN A 120 3.88 -2.67 12.01
CA ASN A 120 4.87 -2.66 13.08
C ASN A 120 6.18 -1.91 12.73
N GLY A 121 6.28 -1.39 11.49
CA GLY A 121 7.43 -0.62 11.03
C GLY A 121 8.69 -1.45 10.71
N GLN A 122 8.65 -2.77 10.84
CA GLN A 122 9.77 -3.63 10.46
C GLN A 122 9.85 -3.77 8.93
N PRO A 123 11.05 -3.79 8.36
CA PRO A 123 11.25 -4.04 6.95
C PRO A 123 10.61 -5.36 6.51
N GLY A 124 9.85 -5.34 5.40
CA GLY A 124 9.19 -6.53 4.85
C GLY A 124 7.97 -7.03 5.63
N SER A 125 7.67 -6.44 6.79
CA SER A 125 6.50 -6.83 7.58
C SER A 125 5.21 -6.46 6.85
N VAL A 126 4.31 -7.42 6.77
CA VAL A 126 2.92 -7.16 6.34
C VAL A 126 2.14 -6.73 7.58
N GLY A 127 1.55 -5.52 7.52
CA GLY A 127 0.76 -5.02 8.65
C GLY A 127 -0.46 -5.91 8.95
N ASP A 128 -0.82 -6.00 10.22
CA ASP A 128 -2.03 -6.71 10.64
C ASP A 128 -3.26 -5.97 10.13
N ILE A 129 -4.16 -6.70 9.48
CA ILE A 129 -5.37 -6.14 8.88
C ILE A 129 -6.58 -6.63 9.67
N THR A 130 -7.39 -5.70 10.15
CA THR A 130 -8.68 -6.02 10.76
C THR A 130 -9.83 -5.38 10.00
N ILE A 131 -10.90 -6.14 9.78
CA ILE A 131 -12.11 -5.69 9.07
C ILE A 131 -13.25 -5.56 10.07
N ARG A 132 -13.82 -4.34 10.20
CA ARG A 132 -14.91 -4.00 11.13
C ARG A 132 -14.58 -4.24 12.62
N GLY A 133 -13.29 -4.22 12.98
CA GLY A 133 -12.81 -4.38 14.35
C GLY A 133 -12.54 -5.83 14.74
N SER A 134 -12.15 -6.02 15.98
CA SER A 134 -11.83 -7.34 16.54
C SER A 134 -13.11 -8.06 16.93
N SER A 135 -13.38 -9.20 16.33
CA SER A 135 -14.53 -10.05 16.62
C SER A 135 -14.21 -11.14 17.65
N PHE A 136 -12.93 -11.53 17.77
CA PHE A 136 -12.45 -12.62 18.62
C PHE A 136 -11.24 -12.20 19.45
N PHE A 137 -11.02 -12.89 20.55
CA PHE A 137 -9.90 -12.60 21.45
C PHE A 137 -8.53 -13.07 20.94
N SER A 138 -8.48 -13.95 19.94
CA SER A 138 -7.23 -14.59 19.54
C SER A 138 -6.83 -14.43 18.07
N ASP A 139 -7.78 -14.45 17.14
CA ASP A 139 -7.48 -14.40 15.70
C ASP A 139 -8.51 -13.52 15.01
N ASN A 140 -8.05 -12.38 14.51
CA ASN A 140 -8.87 -11.38 13.82
C ASN A 140 -8.42 -11.18 12.36
N ASP A 141 -7.50 -12.02 11.88
CA ASP A 141 -6.99 -11.91 10.53
C ASP A 141 -8.06 -12.24 9.49
N PRO A 142 -8.18 -11.46 8.43
CA PRO A 142 -9.06 -11.77 7.32
C PRO A 142 -8.53 -12.97 6.53
N LEU A 143 -9.42 -13.66 5.83
CA LEU A 143 -9.03 -14.68 4.87
C LEU A 143 -8.49 -14.03 3.60
N TYR A 144 -7.37 -14.51 3.09
CA TYR A 144 -6.79 -14.04 1.85
C TYR A 144 -7.09 -15.02 0.72
N VAL A 145 -7.49 -14.50 -0.44
CA VAL A 145 -7.69 -15.29 -1.65
C VAL A 145 -6.93 -14.64 -2.80
N VAL A 146 -5.94 -15.34 -3.32
CA VAL A 146 -5.09 -14.87 -4.42
C VAL A 146 -5.36 -15.70 -5.66
N ASP A 147 -5.88 -15.07 -6.72
CA ASP A 147 -6.25 -15.74 -7.98
C ASP A 147 -7.11 -17.01 -7.75
N GLY A 148 -8.01 -16.98 -6.77
CA GLY A 148 -8.88 -18.09 -6.40
C GLY A 148 -8.27 -19.09 -5.39
N VAL A 149 -7.00 -18.97 -5.03
CA VAL A 149 -6.35 -19.83 -4.03
C VAL A 149 -6.49 -19.20 -2.65
N VAL A 150 -7.03 -19.97 -1.71
CA VAL A 150 -7.22 -19.55 -0.31
C VAL A 150 -5.93 -19.69 0.47
N LEU A 151 -5.52 -18.63 1.15
CA LEU A 151 -4.32 -18.58 2.00
C LEU A 151 -4.72 -18.24 3.44
N ASN A 152 -4.03 -18.87 4.40
CA ASN A 152 -4.29 -18.67 5.83
C ASN A 152 -3.52 -17.50 6.45
N SER A 153 -2.63 -16.87 5.70
CA SER A 153 -1.84 -15.72 6.14
C SER A 153 -1.73 -14.69 5.03
N ALA A 154 -1.40 -13.46 5.40
CA ALA A 154 -1.21 -12.38 4.44
C ALA A 154 -0.12 -12.72 3.42
N PRO A 155 -0.43 -12.68 2.12
CA PRO A 155 0.52 -13.05 1.09
C PRO A 155 1.56 -11.96 0.89
N ARG A 156 2.83 -12.36 0.77
CA ARG A 156 3.94 -11.46 0.43
C ARG A 156 4.05 -11.29 -1.10
N ILE A 157 3.11 -10.59 -1.68
CA ILE A 157 3.05 -10.31 -3.13
C ILE A 157 3.58 -8.90 -3.38
N ASN A 158 4.32 -8.71 -4.50
CA ASN A 158 4.69 -7.36 -4.91
C ASN A 158 3.41 -6.58 -5.27
N PRO A 159 3.19 -5.41 -4.65
CA PRO A 159 2.02 -4.58 -4.97
C PRO A 159 1.90 -4.25 -6.46
N ASN A 160 3.01 -4.14 -7.20
CA ASN A 160 3.02 -3.86 -8.64
C ASN A 160 2.52 -5.03 -9.50
N ASP A 161 2.47 -6.25 -8.95
CA ASP A 161 1.90 -7.43 -9.62
C ASP A 161 0.39 -7.58 -9.43
N VAL A 162 -0.22 -6.71 -8.61
CA VAL A 162 -1.66 -6.75 -8.30
C VAL A 162 -2.42 -5.94 -9.33
N GLU A 163 -3.48 -6.51 -9.90
CA GLU A 163 -4.41 -5.82 -10.81
C GLU A 163 -5.58 -5.21 -10.05
N SER A 164 -6.14 -5.96 -9.09
CA SER A 164 -7.23 -5.45 -8.26
C SER A 164 -7.23 -6.09 -6.88
N MET A 165 -7.73 -5.34 -5.90
CA MET A 165 -7.98 -5.82 -4.55
C MET A 165 -9.42 -5.52 -4.17
N GLN A 166 -10.07 -6.49 -3.55
CA GLN A 166 -11.45 -6.35 -3.10
C GLN A 166 -11.57 -6.84 -1.67
N VAL A 167 -12.34 -6.12 -0.87
CA VAL A 167 -12.58 -6.48 0.53
C VAL A 167 -14.05 -6.82 0.71
N LEU A 168 -14.32 -8.10 1.01
CA LEU A 168 -15.65 -8.59 1.35
C LEU A 168 -15.84 -8.42 2.86
N LYS A 169 -16.65 -7.45 3.22
CA LYS A 169 -16.86 -7.07 4.63
C LYS A 169 -18.09 -7.73 5.26
N ASP A 170 -19.01 -8.25 4.44
CA ASP A 170 -20.26 -8.82 4.88
C ASP A 170 -20.23 -10.35 4.84
N ALA A 171 -20.86 -10.96 5.84
CA ALA A 171 -20.99 -12.42 5.92
C ALA A 171 -21.68 -13.02 4.69
N SER A 172 -22.63 -12.30 4.06
CA SER A 172 -23.31 -12.78 2.86
C SER A 172 -22.39 -12.93 1.66
N SER A 173 -21.52 -11.95 1.41
CA SER A 173 -20.54 -12.02 0.32
C SER A 173 -19.37 -12.92 0.61
N ALA A 174 -19.05 -13.12 1.90
CA ALA A 174 -17.97 -13.98 2.36
C ALA A 174 -18.39 -15.45 2.55
N SER A 175 -19.69 -15.76 2.59
CA SER A 175 -20.25 -17.08 2.92
C SER A 175 -19.74 -18.23 2.06
N ILE A 176 -19.41 -17.95 0.80
CA ILE A 176 -18.88 -18.96 -0.14
C ILE A 176 -17.49 -19.51 0.30
N TYR A 177 -16.76 -18.79 1.15
CA TYR A 177 -15.48 -19.22 1.71
C TYR A 177 -15.62 -19.91 3.06
N GLY A 178 -16.87 -20.10 3.54
CA GLY A 178 -17.22 -20.83 4.76
C GLY A 178 -16.87 -20.08 6.04
N SER A 179 -16.76 -20.82 7.16
CA SER A 179 -16.54 -20.25 8.49
C SER A 179 -15.22 -19.49 8.66
N ARG A 180 -14.21 -19.83 7.86
CA ARG A 180 -12.91 -19.12 7.85
C ARG A 180 -13.01 -17.66 7.42
N ALA A 181 -14.07 -17.30 6.74
CA ALA A 181 -14.32 -15.93 6.27
C ALA A 181 -15.06 -15.05 7.30
N ALA A 182 -15.18 -15.48 8.56
CA ALA A 182 -15.91 -14.76 9.60
C ALA A 182 -15.34 -13.36 9.85
N ASN A 183 -14.03 -13.18 9.72
CA ASN A 183 -13.32 -11.89 9.86
C ASN A 183 -13.25 -11.08 8.55
N GLY A 184 -13.99 -11.49 7.52
CA GLY A 184 -13.94 -10.91 6.18
C GLY A 184 -12.94 -11.59 5.25
N VAL A 185 -12.97 -11.20 3.98
CA VAL A 185 -12.11 -11.78 2.94
C VAL A 185 -11.45 -10.68 2.12
N ILE A 186 -10.18 -10.82 1.86
CA ILE A 186 -9.41 -9.96 0.94
C ILE A 186 -9.13 -10.77 -0.32
N LEU A 187 -9.78 -10.39 -1.42
CA LEU A 187 -9.56 -10.97 -2.73
C LEU A 187 -8.48 -10.17 -3.45
N ILE A 188 -7.48 -10.86 -3.95
CA ILE A 188 -6.36 -10.28 -4.69
C ILE A 188 -6.33 -10.94 -6.05
N THR A 189 -6.46 -10.13 -7.09
CA THR A 189 -6.28 -10.57 -8.47
C THR A 189 -4.95 -10.05 -8.98
N THR A 190 -4.11 -10.93 -9.50
CA THR A 190 -2.81 -10.54 -10.04
C THR A 190 -2.91 -10.21 -11.53
N LYS A 191 -1.98 -9.37 -12.01
CA LYS A 191 -1.92 -8.94 -13.41
C LYS A 191 -1.83 -10.13 -14.35
N LYS A 192 -2.63 -10.09 -15.41
CA LYS A 192 -2.65 -11.07 -16.52
C LYS A 192 -2.22 -10.39 -17.81
N GLY A 193 -1.92 -11.19 -18.82
CA GLY A 193 -1.72 -10.68 -20.17
C GLY A 193 -2.97 -9.97 -20.67
N LYS A 194 -2.81 -8.77 -21.24
CA LYS A 194 -3.89 -8.03 -21.88
C LYS A 194 -3.87 -8.27 -23.37
N GLU A 195 -5.05 -8.33 -23.98
CA GLU A 195 -5.18 -8.39 -25.42
C GLU A 195 -4.52 -7.19 -26.08
N GLY A 196 -3.71 -7.45 -27.11
CA GLY A 196 -2.96 -6.43 -27.83
C GLY A 196 -1.52 -6.81 -28.11
N LYS A 197 -0.76 -5.83 -28.59
CA LYS A 197 0.67 -6.00 -28.88
C LYS A 197 1.45 -6.19 -27.58
N LEU A 198 2.61 -6.85 -27.69
CA LEU A 198 3.57 -7.00 -26.61
C LEU A 198 3.90 -5.61 -26.01
N SER A 199 3.65 -5.46 -24.75
CA SER A 199 3.95 -4.26 -23.97
C SER A 199 4.96 -4.56 -22.88
N PHE A 200 5.88 -3.62 -22.67
CA PHE A 200 6.86 -3.66 -21.58
C PHE A 200 6.62 -2.50 -20.65
N ASN A 201 6.75 -2.76 -19.35
CA ASN A 201 6.69 -1.74 -18.33
C ASN A 201 7.86 -1.94 -17.36
N ILE A 202 8.61 -0.88 -17.08
CA ILE A 202 9.71 -0.90 -16.11
C ILE A 202 9.49 0.27 -15.16
N ASN A 203 9.38 -0.05 -13.87
CA ASN A 203 9.30 0.91 -12.79
C ASN A 203 10.49 0.70 -11.87
N ALA A 204 11.20 1.77 -11.59
CA ALA A 204 12.27 1.77 -10.60
C ALA A 204 12.08 2.97 -9.68
N SER A 205 12.11 2.72 -8.39
CA SER A 205 11.97 3.75 -7.38
C SER A 205 12.96 3.56 -6.26
N THR A 206 13.40 4.66 -5.69
CA THR A 206 14.20 4.70 -4.47
C THR A 206 13.67 5.78 -3.56
N GLY A 207 13.74 5.53 -2.26
CA GLY A 207 13.30 6.44 -1.24
C GLY A 207 14.05 6.25 0.05
N PHE A 208 13.82 7.14 0.99
CA PHE A 208 14.38 7.09 2.33
C PHE A 208 13.27 7.12 3.35
N GLN A 209 13.44 6.33 4.41
CA GLN A 209 12.52 6.33 5.54
C GLN A 209 13.26 6.80 6.80
N GLN A 210 12.60 7.64 7.57
CA GLN A 210 13.14 8.20 8.79
C GLN A 210 12.11 8.06 9.91
N LEU A 211 12.58 7.99 11.14
CA LEU A 211 11.70 8.07 12.29
C LEU A 211 11.02 9.45 12.32
N GLY A 212 9.69 9.48 12.40
CA GLY A 212 8.92 10.73 12.34
C GLY A 212 9.11 11.60 13.58
N ARG A 213 9.34 11.00 14.75
CA ARG A 213 9.56 11.71 16.01
C ARG A 213 10.46 10.88 16.92
N ARG A 214 11.40 11.54 17.58
CA ARG A 214 12.20 10.98 18.68
C ARG A 214 11.58 11.39 20.01
N LEU A 215 11.88 10.63 21.05
CA LEU A 215 11.48 10.96 22.41
C LEU A 215 12.49 11.92 23.01
N ASP A 216 12.01 12.92 23.74
CA ASP A 216 12.87 13.76 24.55
C ASP A 216 13.29 12.96 25.79
N VAL A 217 14.55 12.52 25.83
CA VAL A 217 15.13 11.75 26.94
C VAL A 217 16.05 12.61 27.77
N MET A 218 16.23 12.21 29.02
CA MET A 218 17.12 12.90 29.93
C MET A 218 18.58 12.73 29.52
N ASN A 219 19.37 13.79 29.66
CA ASN A 219 20.82 13.70 29.61
C ASN A 219 21.41 13.14 30.92
N SER A 220 22.70 12.82 30.92
CA SER A 220 23.39 12.21 32.07
C SER A 220 23.25 13.00 33.37
N GLN A 221 23.34 14.33 33.30
CA GLN A 221 23.21 15.19 34.48
C GLN A 221 21.76 15.25 35.01
N GLN A 222 20.78 15.34 34.13
CA GLN A 222 19.37 15.31 34.50
C GLN A 222 18.99 13.96 35.12
N TRP A 223 19.44 12.87 34.49
CA TRP A 223 19.22 11.53 35.00
C TRP A 223 19.87 11.35 36.38
N ALA A 224 21.14 11.71 36.55
CA ALA A 224 21.83 11.59 37.84
C ALA A 224 21.14 12.42 38.96
N ARG A 225 20.60 13.60 38.63
CA ARG A 225 19.82 14.40 39.58
C ARG A 225 18.58 13.65 40.07
N ILE A 226 17.82 13.05 39.16
CA ILE A 226 16.60 12.31 39.50
C ILE A 226 16.97 11.04 40.25
N ALA A 227 17.95 10.27 39.77
CA ALA A 227 18.41 9.06 40.45
C ALA A 227 18.82 9.36 41.89
N ARG A 228 19.60 10.43 42.11
CA ARG A 228 20.03 10.85 43.44
C ARG A 228 18.83 11.20 44.32
N ALA A 229 17.91 12.03 43.85
CA ALA A 229 16.71 12.41 44.60
C ALA A 229 15.83 11.20 44.94
N THR A 230 15.69 10.22 44.02
CA THR A 230 14.93 8.99 44.28
C THR A 230 15.55 8.16 45.40
N PHE A 231 16.87 7.97 45.41
CA PHE A 231 17.56 7.24 46.47
C PHE A 231 17.55 7.97 47.83
N GLU A 232 17.62 9.29 47.81
CA GLU A 232 17.57 10.10 49.04
C GLU A 232 16.15 10.14 49.67
N THR A 233 15.11 10.01 48.87
CA THR A 233 13.72 10.15 49.35
C THR A 233 12.98 8.82 49.54
N ASP A 234 13.53 7.69 49.07
CA ASP A 234 12.93 6.37 49.23
C ASP A 234 13.29 5.77 50.60
N PRO A 235 12.33 5.66 51.53
CA PRO A 235 12.59 5.08 52.86
C PRO A 235 12.96 3.58 52.80
N ASN A 236 12.71 2.91 51.68
CA ASN A 236 13.04 1.52 51.45
C ASN A 236 14.36 1.33 50.68
N ALA A 237 15.00 2.40 50.25
CA ALA A 237 16.29 2.34 49.59
C ALA A 237 17.34 1.93 50.62
N SER A 238 17.57 0.62 50.73
CA SER A 238 18.55 0.03 51.67
C SER A 238 20.00 0.22 51.19
N GLY A 239 20.24 0.94 50.12
CA GLY A 239 21.54 1.10 49.47
C GLY A 239 22.07 2.53 49.50
N GLN A 240 23.38 2.67 49.35
CA GLN A 240 23.99 3.95 49.04
C GLN A 240 23.60 4.39 47.64
N VAL A 241 23.48 5.71 47.44
CA VAL A 241 23.29 6.28 46.11
C VAL A 241 24.37 5.69 45.18
N PRO A 242 24.00 5.11 44.04
CA PRO A 242 24.97 4.49 43.14
C PRO A 242 26.08 5.46 42.74
N ASN A 243 27.32 4.96 42.66
CA ASN A 243 28.51 5.79 42.38
C ASN A 243 28.37 6.62 41.09
N TYR A 244 27.74 6.06 40.06
CA TYR A 244 27.46 6.75 38.79
C TYR A 244 26.44 7.89 38.91
N ALA A 245 25.62 7.92 39.95
CA ALA A 245 24.71 9.03 40.26
C ALA A 245 25.40 10.10 41.14
N ILE A 246 26.48 9.75 41.88
CA ILE A 246 27.28 10.65 42.68
C ILE A 246 28.36 11.29 41.80
N ASN A 247 29.15 10.44 41.14
CA ASN A 247 30.21 10.82 40.23
C ASN A 247 29.73 10.63 38.81
N VAL A 248 28.97 11.60 38.30
CA VAL A 248 28.42 11.54 36.92
C VAL A 248 29.62 11.48 35.97
N PRO A 249 29.77 10.40 35.19
CA PRO A 249 30.87 10.35 34.23
C PRO A 249 30.64 11.42 33.15
N ASP A 250 31.73 11.89 32.55
CA ASP A 250 31.67 12.80 31.39
C ASP A 250 31.27 12.03 30.11
N ILE A 251 30.18 11.31 30.25
CA ILE A 251 29.55 10.49 29.22
C ILE A 251 28.10 10.90 29.14
N ASN A 252 27.66 11.20 27.94
CA ASN A 252 26.24 11.53 27.65
C ASN A 252 25.86 10.91 26.33
N THR A 253 25.46 9.63 26.37
CA THR A 253 25.08 8.89 25.18
C THR A 253 23.61 9.11 24.88
N ASP A 254 23.32 9.66 23.70
CA ASP A 254 21.98 9.59 23.14
C ASP A 254 21.82 8.26 22.39
N TRP A 255 21.24 7.29 23.05
CA TRP A 255 21.04 5.95 22.49
C TRP A 255 20.10 5.96 21.29
N GLN A 256 19.26 6.98 21.12
CA GLN A 256 18.42 7.12 19.93
C GLN A 256 19.27 7.47 18.70
N ASP A 257 20.32 8.29 18.84
CA ASP A 257 21.26 8.58 17.75
C ASP A 257 22.08 7.36 17.33
N GLU A 258 22.41 6.51 18.31
CA GLU A 258 23.18 5.30 18.04
C GLU A 258 22.37 4.20 17.35
N VAL A 259 21.09 4.12 17.66
CA VAL A 259 20.22 3.03 17.19
C VAL A 259 19.41 3.40 15.95
N TYR A 260 18.93 4.64 15.86
CA TYR A 260 18.16 5.06 14.71
C TYR A 260 19.02 5.49 13.52
N GLN A 261 18.51 5.25 12.35
CA GLN A 261 19.15 5.62 11.08
C GLN A 261 18.10 6.03 10.05
N THR A 262 18.56 6.68 9.00
CA THR A 262 17.78 6.81 7.76
C THR A 262 17.92 5.51 6.98
N GLY A 263 16.82 4.79 6.82
CA GLY A 263 16.76 3.56 6.04
C GLY A 263 16.50 3.85 4.56
N MET A 264 17.07 3.04 3.67
CA MET A 264 16.82 3.10 2.24
C MET A 264 15.72 2.13 1.84
N ILE A 265 14.85 2.57 0.92
CA ILE A 265 13.88 1.71 0.23
C ILE A 265 14.20 1.75 -1.26
N ARG A 266 14.24 0.59 -1.91
CA ARG A 266 14.39 0.46 -3.36
C ARG A 266 13.41 -0.59 -3.86
N ASP A 267 12.64 -0.24 -4.88
CA ASP A 267 11.76 -1.16 -5.59
C ASP A 267 12.04 -1.07 -7.10
N ILE A 268 12.29 -2.22 -7.70
CA ILE A 268 12.50 -2.36 -9.14
C ILE A 268 11.52 -3.43 -9.63
N ASN A 269 10.71 -3.07 -10.60
CA ASN A 269 9.74 -3.95 -11.22
C ASN A 269 9.84 -3.84 -12.74
N ALA A 270 9.95 -4.96 -13.41
CA ALA A 270 9.90 -5.05 -14.86
C ALA A 270 8.90 -6.11 -15.26
N ASN A 271 7.99 -5.78 -16.17
CA ASN A 271 7.02 -6.73 -16.66
C ASN A 271 6.80 -6.63 -18.17
N ALA A 272 6.37 -7.74 -18.74
CA ALA A 272 5.96 -7.88 -20.12
C ALA A 272 4.56 -8.49 -20.16
N SER A 273 3.70 -7.98 -21.04
CA SER A 273 2.32 -8.43 -21.20
C SER A 273 1.98 -8.53 -22.67
N ALA A 274 1.39 -9.62 -23.08
CA ALA A 274 0.89 -9.86 -24.44
C ALA A 274 -0.37 -10.72 -24.38
N GLY A 275 -1.22 -10.60 -25.38
CA GLY A 275 -2.40 -11.45 -25.49
C GLY A 275 -3.16 -11.30 -26.80
N SER A 276 -4.02 -12.26 -27.05
CA SER A 276 -5.00 -12.28 -28.11
C SER A 276 -6.30 -12.92 -27.59
N ASP A 277 -7.29 -13.10 -28.44
CA ASP A 277 -8.49 -13.86 -28.16
C ASP A 277 -8.25 -15.30 -27.71
N LYS A 278 -7.08 -15.88 -28.07
CA LYS A 278 -6.74 -17.28 -27.80
C LYS A 278 -5.71 -17.50 -26.71
N TYR A 279 -4.95 -16.48 -26.36
CA TYR A 279 -3.94 -16.58 -25.31
C TYR A 279 -3.71 -15.26 -24.61
N ASN A 280 -3.28 -15.33 -23.37
CA ASN A 280 -2.68 -14.19 -22.67
C ASN A 280 -1.46 -14.69 -21.89
N VAL A 281 -0.46 -13.83 -21.81
CA VAL A 281 0.79 -14.09 -21.08
C VAL A 281 1.21 -12.80 -20.37
N PHE A 282 1.50 -12.91 -19.09
CA PHE A 282 2.13 -11.89 -18.27
C PHE A 282 3.39 -12.50 -17.66
N PHE A 283 4.50 -11.79 -17.79
CA PHE A 283 5.76 -12.12 -17.13
C PHE A 283 6.24 -10.92 -16.35
N GLY A 284 6.59 -11.09 -15.09
CA GLY A 284 7.09 -10.04 -14.20
C GLY A 284 8.30 -10.50 -13.41
N VAL A 285 9.24 -9.58 -13.21
CA VAL A 285 10.38 -9.72 -12.30
C VAL A 285 10.41 -8.50 -11.40
N ASN A 286 10.59 -8.72 -10.11
CA ASN A 286 10.66 -7.64 -9.15
C ASN A 286 11.77 -7.86 -8.12
N ASN A 287 12.33 -6.75 -7.61
CA ASN A 287 13.21 -6.74 -6.46
C ASN A 287 12.81 -5.58 -5.55
N THR A 288 12.53 -5.89 -4.29
CA THR A 288 12.22 -4.93 -3.24
C THR A 288 13.31 -5.04 -2.16
N TYR A 289 13.95 -3.93 -1.86
CA TYR A 289 14.93 -3.83 -0.77
C TYR A 289 14.49 -2.74 0.19
N GLN A 290 14.54 -3.04 1.49
CA GLN A 290 14.16 -2.10 2.55
C GLN A 290 15.12 -2.24 3.73
N GLU A 291 15.68 -1.12 4.18
CA GLU A 291 16.39 -1.01 5.45
C GLU A 291 15.48 -0.43 6.52
N GLY A 292 15.62 -0.90 7.75
CA GLY A 292 14.87 -0.36 8.89
C GLY A 292 15.32 1.06 9.27
N THR A 293 14.43 1.79 9.95
CA THR A 293 14.80 3.04 10.65
C THR A 293 15.62 2.78 11.90
N ILE A 294 15.73 1.53 12.32
CA ILE A 294 16.65 1.03 13.34
C ILE A 294 17.77 0.30 12.63
N ARG A 295 19.01 0.45 13.12
CA ARG A 295 20.19 -0.22 12.56
C ARG A 295 20.08 -1.74 12.74
N GLY A 296 20.27 -2.48 11.65
CA GLY A 296 20.31 -3.95 11.65
C GLY A 296 19.23 -4.61 10.81
N PRO A 297 17.93 -4.38 11.04
CA PRO A 297 16.87 -4.98 10.25
C PRO A 297 16.93 -4.59 8.76
N LYS A 298 16.80 -5.61 7.91
CA LYS A 298 16.79 -5.46 6.44
C LYS A 298 15.88 -6.50 5.81
N TYR A 299 15.28 -6.15 4.71
CA TYR A 299 14.47 -7.03 3.90
C TYR A 299 14.87 -6.94 2.44
N ASP A 300 15.08 -8.07 1.81
CA ASP A 300 15.37 -8.20 0.38
C ASP A 300 14.48 -9.29 -0.20
N ARG A 301 13.64 -8.94 -1.15
CA ARG A 301 12.79 -9.87 -1.87
C ARG A 301 13.04 -9.77 -3.36
N THR A 302 13.30 -10.90 -3.99
CA THR A 302 13.31 -11.03 -5.45
C THR A 302 12.23 -11.99 -5.87
N GLY A 303 11.36 -11.57 -6.77
CA GLY A 303 10.23 -12.35 -7.25
C GLY A 303 10.19 -12.48 -8.77
N ILE A 304 9.66 -13.60 -9.21
CA ILE A 304 9.32 -13.88 -10.63
C ILE A 304 7.87 -14.32 -10.66
N ARG A 305 7.09 -13.76 -11.57
CA ARG A 305 5.70 -14.12 -11.82
C ARG A 305 5.49 -14.45 -13.29
N LEU A 306 4.78 -15.56 -13.54
CA LEU A 306 4.33 -15.93 -14.86
C LEU A 306 2.86 -16.36 -14.80
N ASN A 307 2.00 -15.57 -15.40
CA ASN A 307 0.59 -15.89 -15.55
C ASN A 307 0.32 -16.08 -17.03
N SER A 308 -0.25 -17.20 -17.40
CA SER A 308 -0.61 -17.47 -18.79
C SER A 308 -1.90 -18.27 -18.90
N SER A 309 -2.63 -18.05 -19.97
CA SER A 309 -3.76 -18.88 -20.35
C SER A 309 -3.82 -19.06 -21.88
N PHE A 310 -4.29 -20.22 -22.33
CA PHE A 310 -4.38 -20.60 -23.73
C PHE A 310 -5.72 -21.29 -23.98
N GLU A 311 -6.47 -20.84 -24.96
CA GLU A 311 -7.62 -21.58 -25.49
C GLU A 311 -7.11 -22.66 -26.41
N VAL A 312 -7.04 -23.90 -25.92
CA VAL A 312 -6.51 -25.04 -26.63
C VAL A 312 -7.53 -25.55 -27.67
N LEU A 313 -8.80 -25.54 -27.30
CA LEU A 313 -9.94 -25.84 -28.14
C LEU A 313 -11.06 -24.83 -27.77
N LYS A 314 -12.02 -24.62 -28.68
CA LYS A 314 -13.18 -23.78 -28.42
C LYS A 314 -13.91 -24.24 -27.15
N GLY A 315 -13.89 -23.39 -26.12
CA GLY A 315 -14.46 -23.67 -24.81
C GLY A 315 -13.56 -24.44 -23.84
N LEU A 316 -12.29 -24.76 -24.21
CA LEU A 316 -11.31 -25.35 -23.32
C LEU A 316 -10.11 -24.42 -23.17
N THR A 317 -10.00 -23.77 -22.01
CA THR A 317 -8.87 -22.90 -21.68
C THR A 317 -8.01 -23.56 -20.61
N ILE A 318 -6.71 -23.62 -20.85
CA ILE A 318 -5.70 -24.06 -19.88
C ILE A 318 -4.94 -22.82 -19.41
N GLY A 319 -4.87 -22.64 -18.09
CA GLY A 319 -4.17 -21.52 -17.49
C GLY A 319 -3.21 -21.97 -16.40
N GLN A 320 -2.19 -21.15 -16.15
CA GLN A 320 -1.28 -21.30 -15.03
C GLN A 320 -0.96 -19.95 -14.39
N ASN A 321 -0.79 -19.96 -13.07
CA ASN A 321 -0.28 -18.86 -12.29
C ASN A 321 0.93 -19.38 -11.48
N LEU A 322 2.12 -18.92 -11.86
CA LEU A 322 3.37 -19.29 -11.19
C LEU A 322 3.95 -18.06 -10.50
N SER A 323 4.32 -18.20 -9.24
CA SER A 323 5.04 -17.18 -8.47
C SER A 323 6.19 -17.84 -7.73
N LEU A 324 7.39 -17.36 -7.99
CA LEU A 324 8.62 -17.79 -7.29
C LEU A 324 9.19 -16.58 -6.58
N ASN A 325 9.40 -16.70 -5.26
CA ASN A 325 9.94 -15.62 -4.44
C ASN A 325 11.13 -16.13 -3.65
N ARG A 326 12.17 -15.31 -3.58
CA ARG A 326 13.29 -15.48 -2.67
C ARG A 326 13.29 -14.30 -1.71
N GLU A 327 13.20 -14.58 -0.43
CA GLU A 327 13.19 -13.58 0.63
C GLU A 327 14.40 -13.77 1.54
N ARG A 328 14.96 -12.65 1.93
CA ARG A 328 16.00 -12.57 2.96
C ARG A 328 15.56 -11.50 3.95
N GLU A 329 15.32 -11.91 5.16
CA GLU A 329 14.91 -11.04 6.25
C GLU A 329 15.99 -11.10 7.32
N LYS A 330 16.43 -9.94 7.78
CA LYS A 330 17.26 -9.80 8.96
C LYS A 330 16.42 -9.09 10.00
N ASP A 331 15.97 -9.86 10.97
CA ASP A 331 15.17 -9.36 12.07
C ASP A 331 16.00 -8.56 13.05
N MET A 332 15.30 -7.81 13.88
CA MET A 332 15.88 -7.16 15.01
C MET A 332 16.19 -8.19 16.10
N PRO A 333 17.39 -8.14 16.69
CA PRO A 333 17.64 -8.94 17.88
C PRO A 333 16.60 -8.60 18.96
N SER A 334 15.97 -9.62 19.53
CA SER A 334 14.97 -9.48 20.59
C SER A 334 15.58 -9.12 21.94
N PHE A 335 16.47 -8.13 21.97
CA PHE A 335 17.27 -7.78 23.17
C PHE A 335 16.45 -7.06 24.24
N PHE A 336 15.32 -6.44 23.87
CA PHE A 336 14.51 -5.61 24.76
C PHE A 336 13.04 -6.02 24.84
N GLY A 337 12.71 -7.26 24.56
CA GLY A 337 11.32 -7.72 24.53
C GLY A 337 10.56 -7.13 23.33
N ASN A 338 9.23 -7.00 23.44
CA ASN A 338 8.36 -6.62 22.33
C ASN A 338 8.40 -5.13 21.92
N SER A 339 9.23 -4.28 22.54
CA SER A 339 9.25 -2.84 22.27
C SER A 339 10.66 -2.26 22.26
N THR A 340 11.30 -2.27 21.10
CA THR A 340 12.64 -1.69 20.92
C THR A 340 12.66 -0.18 21.15
N VAL A 341 11.58 0.53 20.79
CA VAL A 341 11.52 1.99 20.95
C VAL A 341 11.56 2.38 22.43
N SER A 342 10.77 1.73 23.26
CA SER A 342 10.80 1.98 24.71
C SER A 342 12.07 1.46 25.35
N GLY A 343 12.63 0.35 24.86
CA GLY A 343 13.90 -0.20 25.31
C GLY A 343 15.04 0.79 25.09
N VAL A 344 15.18 1.33 23.90
CA VAL A 344 16.23 2.31 23.56
C VAL A 344 16.10 3.60 24.38
N ALA A 345 14.87 4.10 24.54
CA ALA A 345 14.62 5.30 25.36
C ALA A 345 14.88 5.09 26.84
N GLY A 346 14.83 3.83 27.32
CA GLY A 346 15.10 3.45 28.71
C GLY A 346 16.56 3.18 29.05
N ILE A 347 17.46 3.15 28.04
CA ILE A 347 18.90 2.96 28.32
C ILE A 347 19.48 4.22 28.96
N LEU A 348 20.29 4.01 30.00
CA LEU A 348 20.85 5.11 30.76
C LEU A 348 21.87 5.91 29.93
N PRO A 349 21.80 7.23 29.94
CA PRO A 349 22.70 8.07 29.16
C PRO A 349 24.16 8.07 29.68
N VAL A 350 24.38 7.56 30.87
CA VAL A 350 25.74 7.42 31.51
C VAL A 350 26.47 6.17 31.06
N ILE A 351 25.84 5.31 30.25
CA ILE A 351 26.48 4.11 29.69
C ILE A 351 27.15 4.49 28.37
N PRO A 352 28.44 4.23 28.18
CA PRO A 352 29.12 4.47 26.91
C PRO A 352 28.74 3.41 25.88
N VAL A 353 28.77 3.76 24.60
CA VAL A 353 28.55 2.78 23.50
C VAL A 353 29.66 1.73 23.49
N LEU A 354 30.89 2.16 23.66
CA LEU A 354 32.08 1.30 23.72
C LEU A 354 32.76 1.45 25.07
N ASP A 355 33.09 0.34 25.72
CA ASP A 355 33.91 0.27 26.94
C ASP A 355 35.02 -0.75 26.75
N PRO A 356 36.27 -0.29 26.51
CA PRO A 356 37.41 -1.18 26.27
C PRO A 356 37.81 -1.99 27.53
N THR A 357 37.30 -1.65 28.71
CA THR A 357 37.53 -2.40 29.94
C THR A 357 36.62 -3.61 30.07
N ASN A 358 35.58 -3.68 29.26
CA ASN A 358 34.57 -4.75 29.22
C ASN A 358 35.04 -5.87 28.29
N ILE A 359 34.78 -7.13 28.66
CA ILE A 359 35.09 -8.30 27.82
C ILE A 359 34.36 -8.24 26.47
N SER A 360 33.14 -7.69 26.44
CA SER A 360 32.36 -7.50 25.22
C SER A 360 32.84 -6.32 24.37
N GLY A 361 33.61 -5.38 24.93
CA GLY A 361 33.99 -4.11 24.32
C GLY A 361 32.86 -3.08 24.29
N TYR A 362 31.69 -3.38 24.84
CA TYR A 362 30.50 -2.49 24.88
C TYR A 362 30.18 -2.07 26.32
N GLY A 363 29.55 -0.92 26.49
CA GLY A 363 29.03 -0.46 27.77
C GLY A 363 27.90 -1.36 28.29
N HIS A 364 27.78 -1.49 29.61
CA HIS A 364 26.74 -2.24 30.30
C HIS A 364 26.02 -1.39 31.34
#